data_f32ba4d59ada97e690728502613c44d7
#
_entry.id   f32ba4d59ada97e690728502613c44d7
#
_cell.length_a   1.000
_cell.length_b   1.000
_cell.length_c   1.000
_cell.angle_alpha   90.00
_cell.angle_beta   90.00
_cell.angle_gamma   90.00
#
_symmetry.space_group_name_H-M   'P 1'
#
loop_
_entity.id
_entity.type
_entity.pdbx_description
1 polymer ?
#
loop_
_entity_poly.entity_id
_entity_poly.type
_entity_poly.pdbx_seq_one_letter_code
_entity_poly.pdbx_strand_id
1 'polypeptide(L)'
;EKTLYSFADEVVMYSDIPAGDNEIIARIGDADAVLLSYTSQINRYILERCPNVRYIGMCCSLYSPESANVDIRYANERGITVTGIRDYGDEGVIEYVVSELVRCLHGFGQKPWEGIPREITGLKVGIVGLGKSGGMIADAMKFFGADIAYYARSEKKEAGAKGYRFMPLNELLTWSEVVCCCLNKNTVLLHEAEFKALGNRKILFNTGLSPAWDESSFTRWLEEDNLCFCDTLGALGSTALLTHPHVRCMQVSTGRTRQAFDRLSEKVLANLSEYNG
;
A
#
# COMPACT_ATOMS: atom_id res chain seq x y z
N GLU A 1 -2.15 18.00 17.33
CA GLU A 1 -2.19 19.46 17.08
C GLU A 1 -1.40 20.23 18.14
N LYS A 2 -1.76 20.15 19.44
CA LYS A 2 -1.07 20.90 20.50
C LYS A 2 0.45 20.67 20.54
N THR A 3 0.91 19.48 20.17
CA THR A 3 2.33 19.13 20.16
C THR A 3 3.11 19.90 19.07
N LEU A 4 2.46 20.34 17.99
CA LEU A 4 3.13 21.10 16.92
C LEU A 4 3.63 22.46 17.40
N TYR A 5 2.95 23.09 18.37
CA TYR A 5 3.39 24.36 18.98
C TYR A 5 4.68 24.25 19.80
N SER A 6 5.22 23.05 20.02
CA SER A 6 6.57 22.89 20.58
C SER A 6 7.67 22.93 19.52
N PHE A 7 7.30 22.95 18.23
CA PHE A 7 8.25 22.96 17.11
C PHE A 7 8.24 24.28 16.31
N ALA A 8 7.22 25.12 16.49
CA ALA A 8 7.08 26.37 15.75
C ALA A 8 6.37 27.44 16.60
N ASP A 9 6.70 28.71 16.37
CA ASP A 9 6.09 29.85 17.04
C ASP A 9 4.64 30.07 16.61
N GLU A 10 4.35 29.73 15.35
CA GLU A 10 3.01 29.81 14.75
C GLU A 10 2.67 28.51 14.02
N VAL A 11 1.44 28.02 14.17
CA VAL A 11 0.93 26.84 13.49
C VAL A 11 -0.45 27.17 12.87
N VAL A 12 -0.52 27.13 11.55
CA VAL A 12 -1.77 27.30 10.80
C VAL A 12 -2.19 25.97 10.21
N MET A 13 -3.45 25.57 10.46
CA MET A 13 -3.98 24.28 10.00
C MET A 13 -5.24 24.47 9.14
N TYR A 14 -5.34 23.67 8.10
CA TYR A 14 -6.49 23.61 7.20
C TYR A 14 -7.12 22.22 7.26
N SER A 15 -8.44 22.16 7.39
CA SER A 15 -9.19 20.89 7.50
C SER A 15 -9.75 20.39 6.17
N ASP A 16 -9.66 21.19 5.12
CA ASP A 16 -10.18 20.94 3.78
C ASP A 16 -9.05 20.73 2.75
N ILE A 17 -9.41 20.20 1.60
CA ILE A 17 -8.47 19.98 0.48
C ILE A 17 -8.42 21.26 -0.36
N PRO A 18 -7.22 21.82 -0.64
CA PRO A 18 -7.09 23.00 -1.46
C PRO A 18 -7.55 22.74 -2.91
N ALA A 19 -8.19 23.71 -3.53
CA ALA A 19 -8.74 23.59 -4.88
C ALA A 19 -7.67 23.53 -5.98
N GLY A 20 -6.42 23.92 -5.68
CA GLY A 20 -5.31 23.86 -6.64
C GLY A 20 -4.07 24.60 -6.17
N ASP A 21 -3.09 24.71 -7.07
CA ASP A 21 -1.76 25.24 -6.78
C ASP A 21 -1.76 26.65 -6.17
N ASN A 22 -2.59 27.55 -6.70
CA ASN A 22 -2.67 28.93 -6.20
C ASN A 22 -3.18 29.00 -4.75
N GLU A 23 -4.10 28.14 -4.40
CA GLU A 23 -4.58 28.05 -3.02
C GLU A 23 -3.52 27.45 -2.10
N ILE A 24 -2.78 26.44 -2.56
CA ILE A 24 -1.65 25.87 -1.81
C ILE A 24 -0.60 26.96 -1.55
N ILE A 25 -0.26 27.76 -2.54
CA ILE A 25 0.67 28.89 -2.42
C ILE A 25 0.16 29.89 -1.37
N ALA A 26 -1.12 30.27 -1.45
CA ALA A 26 -1.72 31.19 -0.50
C ALA A 26 -1.73 30.65 0.94
N ARG A 27 -1.98 29.36 1.11
CA ARG A 27 -1.97 28.69 2.42
C ARG A 27 -0.56 28.54 3.01
N ILE A 28 0.45 28.31 2.17
CA ILE A 28 1.84 28.27 2.60
C ILE A 28 2.28 29.68 3.04
N GLY A 29 1.98 30.71 2.25
CA GLY A 29 2.35 32.09 2.57
C GLY A 29 3.84 32.23 2.88
N ASP A 30 4.15 32.76 4.07
CA ASP A 30 5.51 32.99 4.55
C ASP A 30 6.07 31.85 5.40
N ALA A 31 5.37 30.71 5.50
CA ALA A 31 5.81 29.57 6.32
C ALA A 31 7.15 29.01 5.83
N ASP A 32 7.99 28.61 6.77
CA ASP A 32 9.28 27.96 6.52
C ASP A 32 9.19 26.43 6.57
N ALA A 33 8.14 25.90 7.21
CA ALA A 33 7.87 24.46 7.30
C ALA A 33 6.42 24.13 6.86
N VAL A 34 6.26 23.04 6.12
CA VAL A 34 4.96 22.57 5.65
C VAL A 34 4.75 21.11 6.02
N LEU A 35 3.62 20.79 6.63
CA LEU A 35 3.15 19.42 6.78
C LEU A 35 2.08 19.13 5.72
N LEU A 36 2.36 18.17 4.85
CA LEU A 36 1.57 17.87 3.66
C LEU A 36 0.83 16.55 3.79
N SER A 37 -0.50 16.56 3.59
CA SER A 37 -1.26 15.32 3.49
C SER A 37 -1.12 14.67 2.11
N TYR A 38 -1.54 13.41 1.98
CA TYR A 38 -1.49 12.67 0.70
C TYR A 38 -2.44 13.23 -0.38
N THR A 39 -3.38 14.10 0.00
CA THR A 39 -4.40 14.67 -0.90
C THR A 39 -3.89 15.87 -1.70
N SER A 40 -2.75 16.43 -1.33
CA SER A 40 -2.18 17.61 -1.97
C SER A 40 -0.81 17.30 -2.55
N GLN A 41 -0.41 18.06 -3.57
CA GLN A 41 0.89 17.96 -4.20
C GLN A 41 1.61 19.29 -4.17
N ILE A 42 2.91 19.29 -3.89
CA ILE A 42 3.79 20.45 -3.97
C ILE A 42 4.74 20.25 -5.15
N ASN A 43 4.37 20.79 -6.28
CA ASN A 43 5.17 20.78 -7.50
C ASN A 43 6.19 21.94 -7.54
N ARG A 44 7.01 21.96 -8.57
CA ARG A 44 8.00 23.02 -8.80
C ARG A 44 7.38 24.42 -8.85
N TYR A 45 6.22 24.58 -9.50
CA TYR A 45 5.55 25.88 -9.62
C TYR A 45 5.19 26.48 -8.25
N ILE A 46 4.75 25.65 -7.30
CA ILE A 46 4.45 26.04 -5.93
C ILE A 46 5.74 26.42 -5.20
N LEU A 47 6.78 25.56 -5.29
CA LEU A 47 8.06 25.79 -4.61
C LEU A 47 8.76 27.07 -5.07
N GLU A 48 8.66 27.43 -6.35
CA GLU A 48 9.21 28.68 -6.89
C GLU A 48 8.56 29.93 -6.27
N ARG A 49 7.29 29.81 -5.82
CA ARG A 49 6.49 30.91 -5.23
C ARG A 49 6.49 30.94 -3.74
N CYS A 50 7.05 29.93 -3.09
CA CYS A 50 7.20 29.83 -1.65
C CYS A 50 8.69 29.82 -1.27
N PRO A 51 9.37 30.97 -1.35
CA PRO A 51 10.83 31.03 -1.19
C PRO A 51 11.31 30.74 0.25
N ASN A 52 10.44 30.90 1.23
CA ASN A 52 10.78 30.72 2.65
C ASN A 52 10.81 29.25 3.07
N VAL A 53 10.14 28.34 2.34
CA VAL A 53 10.08 26.92 2.70
C VAL A 53 11.47 26.30 2.78
N ARG A 54 11.74 25.64 3.91
CA ARG A 54 12.99 24.91 4.22
C ARG A 54 12.73 23.45 4.55
N TYR A 55 11.52 23.13 5.02
CA TYR A 55 11.14 21.79 5.40
C TYR A 55 9.76 21.41 4.85
N ILE A 56 9.62 20.18 4.36
CA ILE A 56 8.35 19.60 3.99
C ILE A 56 8.24 18.21 4.60
N GLY A 57 7.33 18.05 5.56
CA GLY A 57 6.97 16.77 6.16
C GLY A 57 5.76 16.16 5.45
N MET A 58 5.96 15.11 4.67
CA MET A 58 4.86 14.36 4.07
C MET A 58 4.23 13.48 5.16
N CYS A 59 2.99 13.81 5.56
CA CYS A 59 2.18 13.00 6.46
C CYS A 59 1.54 11.81 5.71
N CYS A 60 2.34 11.15 4.90
CA CYS A 60 1.98 9.99 4.10
C CYS A 60 3.23 9.20 3.70
N SER A 61 3.02 8.08 3.00
CA SER A 61 4.11 7.19 2.60
C SER A 61 5.07 7.85 1.60
N LEU A 62 6.37 7.72 1.87
CA LEU A 62 7.46 8.10 0.97
C LEU A 62 8.44 6.93 0.82
N TYR A 63 8.36 6.22 -0.31
CA TYR A 63 9.23 5.09 -0.62
C TYR A 63 10.32 5.43 -1.64
N SER A 64 10.03 6.32 -2.57
CA SER A 64 10.97 6.82 -3.58
C SER A 64 10.56 8.22 -4.03
N PRO A 65 11.46 8.99 -4.69
CA PRO A 65 11.13 10.30 -5.25
C PRO A 65 9.91 10.29 -6.18
N GLU A 66 9.73 9.22 -6.97
CA GLU A 66 8.63 9.06 -7.92
C GLU A 66 7.27 8.80 -7.22
N SER A 67 7.30 8.33 -5.98
CA SER A 67 6.11 8.11 -5.16
C SER A 67 5.72 9.33 -4.30
N ALA A 68 6.55 10.39 -4.32
CA ALA A 68 6.35 11.56 -3.49
C ALA A 68 5.22 12.47 -4.00
N ASN A 69 4.56 13.15 -3.06
CA ASN A 69 3.65 14.25 -3.33
C ASN A 69 4.39 15.61 -3.44
N VAL A 70 5.71 15.58 -3.50
CA VAL A 70 6.58 16.74 -3.59
C VAL A 70 7.53 16.54 -4.76
N ASP A 71 7.86 17.58 -5.51
CA ASP A 71 8.98 17.55 -6.45
C ASP A 71 10.28 17.47 -5.65
N ILE A 72 10.68 16.26 -5.31
CA ILE A 72 11.88 15.96 -4.50
C ILE A 72 13.13 16.49 -5.16
N ARG A 73 13.22 16.39 -6.49
CA ARG A 73 14.40 16.84 -7.23
C ARG A 73 14.59 18.34 -7.08
N TYR A 74 13.55 19.11 -7.37
CA TYR A 74 13.61 20.56 -7.23
C TYR A 74 13.75 21.02 -5.77
N ALA A 75 13.11 20.34 -4.84
CA ALA A 75 13.28 20.59 -3.41
C ALA A 75 14.76 20.46 -3.00
N ASN A 76 15.43 19.38 -3.43
CA ASN A 76 16.85 19.16 -3.17
C ASN A 76 17.74 20.24 -3.82
N GLU A 77 17.46 20.66 -5.05
CA GLU A 77 18.18 21.75 -5.74
C GLU A 77 18.11 23.07 -4.93
N ARG A 78 17.02 23.25 -4.17
CA ARG A 78 16.80 24.42 -3.31
C ARG A 78 17.27 24.25 -1.87
N GLY A 79 17.81 23.09 -1.50
CA GLY A 79 18.20 22.79 -0.12
C GLY A 79 17.01 22.61 0.83
N ILE A 80 15.81 22.27 0.33
CA ILE A 80 14.63 22.00 1.13
C ILE A 80 14.69 20.55 1.60
N THR A 81 14.62 20.34 2.91
CA THR A 81 14.53 19.00 3.50
C THR A 81 13.11 18.45 3.29
N VAL A 82 13.01 17.27 2.69
CA VAL A 82 11.73 16.57 2.53
C VAL A 82 11.78 15.24 3.26
N THR A 83 10.87 15.04 4.19
CA THR A 83 10.71 13.78 4.93
C THR A 83 9.37 13.14 4.60
N GLY A 84 9.26 11.85 4.83
CA GLY A 84 8.01 11.10 4.69
C GLY A 84 7.98 9.90 5.64
N ILE A 85 6.87 9.21 5.65
CA ILE A 85 6.62 8.16 6.62
C ILE A 85 6.62 6.79 5.92
N ARG A 86 7.01 5.75 6.67
CA ARG A 86 6.91 4.35 6.24
C ARG A 86 6.35 3.50 7.36
N ASP A 87 5.78 2.35 6.99
CA ASP A 87 5.42 1.29 7.93
C ASP A 87 4.53 1.77 9.08
N TYR A 88 3.39 2.37 8.77
CA TYR A 88 2.44 2.85 9.77
C TYR A 88 1.04 2.22 9.69
N GLY A 89 0.66 1.65 8.54
CA GLY A 89 -0.68 1.11 8.29
C GLY A 89 -0.72 -0.38 7.95
N ASP A 90 0.39 -1.10 8.11
CA ASP A 90 0.52 -2.49 7.66
C ASP A 90 -0.40 -3.45 8.43
N GLU A 91 -0.63 -3.23 9.73
CA GLU A 91 -1.42 -4.11 10.58
C GLU A 91 -2.87 -4.26 10.07
N GLY A 92 -3.51 -3.16 9.69
CA GLY A 92 -4.86 -3.20 9.11
C GLY A 92 -4.92 -3.96 7.78
N VAL A 93 -3.84 -3.93 6.99
CA VAL A 93 -3.73 -4.72 5.76
C VAL A 93 -3.74 -6.22 6.06
N ILE A 94 -2.98 -6.66 7.07
CA ILE A 94 -2.93 -8.08 7.44
C ILE A 94 -4.30 -8.55 7.95
N GLU A 95 -4.92 -7.75 8.82
CA GLU A 95 -6.25 -8.05 9.36
C GLU A 95 -7.29 -8.21 8.24
N TYR A 96 -7.26 -7.35 7.24
CA TYR A 96 -8.12 -7.44 6.06
C TYR A 96 -7.88 -8.75 5.29
N VAL A 97 -6.63 -9.05 4.93
CA VAL A 97 -6.30 -10.25 4.15
C VAL A 97 -6.71 -11.52 4.90
N VAL A 98 -6.41 -11.61 6.20
CA VAL A 98 -6.80 -12.75 7.03
C VAL A 98 -8.32 -12.86 7.13
N SER A 99 -9.02 -11.77 7.43
CA SER A 99 -10.48 -11.79 7.61
C SER A 99 -11.23 -12.18 6.34
N GLU A 100 -10.86 -11.60 5.19
CA GLU A 100 -11.51 -11.89 3.92
C GLU A 100 -11.19 -13.31 3.43
N LEU A 101 -9.96 -13.77 3.63
CA LEU A 101 -9.60 -15.15 3.27
C LEU A 101 -10.38 -16.17 4.13
N VAL A 102 -10.42 -15.98 5.44
CA VAL A 102 -11.19 -16.85 6.34
C VAL A 102 -12.68 -16.84 5.98
N ARG A 103 -13.26 -15.66 5.76
CA ARG A 103 -14.65 -15.52 5.32
C ARG A 103 -14.93 -16.27 4.03
N CYS A 104 -14.04 -16.14 3.06
CA CYS A 104 -14.16 -16.76 1.74
C CYS A 104 -14.09 -18.28 1.84
N LEU A 105 -13.09 -18.81 2.53
CA LEU A 105 -12.86 -20.25 2.65
C LEU A 105 -13.93 -20.96 3.48
N HIS A 106 -14.33 -20.39 4.61
CA HIS A 106 -15.37 -20.97 5.48
C HIS A 106 -16.80 -20.67 5.04
N GLY A 107 -16.99 -19.60 4.26
CA GLY A 107 -18.33 -19.17 3.83
C GLY A 107 -19.10 -18.45 4.93
N PHE A 108 -18.44 -17.73 5.86
CA PHE A 108 -19.13 -16.98 6.91
C PHE A 108 -20.00 -15.87 6.31
N GLY A 109 -21.33 -16.05 6.42
CA GLY A 109 -22.31 -15.14 5.84
C GLY A 109 -22.50 -15.25 4.32
N GLN A 110 -21.88 -16.24 3.68
CA GLN A 110 -21.99 -16.52 2.24
C GLN A 110 -21.70 -17.99 1.94
N LYS A 111 -21.81 -18.39 0.67
CA LYS A 111 -21.40 -19.74 0.24
C LYS A 111 -19.86 -19.86 0.29
N PRO A 112 -19.30 -20.96 0.83
CA PRO A 112 -17.88 -21.24 0.80
C PRO A 112 -17.34 -21.26 -0.64
N TRP A 113 -16.10 -20.78 -0.85
CA TRP A 113 -15.45 -20.70 -2.16
C TRP A 113 -15.47 -22.02 -2.92
N GLU A 114 -15.12 -23.11 -2.27
CA GLU A 114 -15.08 -24.45 -2.90
C GLU A 114 -16.34 -25.30 -2.65
N GLY A 115 -17.40 -24.67 -2.18
CA GLY A 115 -18.68 -25.35 -1.89
C GLY A 115 -18.74 -26.04 -0.52
N ILE A 116 -17.60 -26.39 0.07
CA ILE A 116 -17.45 -26.85 1.47
C ILE A 116 -16.43 -25.95 2.19
N PRO A 117 -16.61 -25.74 3.52
CA PRO A 117 -15.65 -24.97 4.31
C PRO A 117 -14.24 -25.58 4.25
N ARG A 118 -13.25 -24.70 4.12
CA ARG A 118 -11.84 -25.06 4.09
C ARG A 118 -11.05 -24.21 5.09
N GLU A 119 -10.02 -24.79 5.70
CA GLU A 119 -9.09 -24.12 6.59
C GLU A 119 -7.92 -23.49 5.82
N ILE A 120 -7.21 -22.57 6.48
CA ILE A 120 -5.93 -22.04 5.99
C ILE A 120 -4.82 -23.09 6.10
N THR A 121 -4.96 -24.07 7.01
CA THR A 121 -3.97 -25.15 7.21
C THR A 121 -3.64 -25.88 5.90
N GLY A 122 -2.37 -25.89 5.54
CA GLY A 122 -1.87 -26.51 4.31
C GLY A 122 -2.16 -25.74 3.01
N LEU A 123 -2.80 -24.57 3.10
CA LEU A 123 -3.05 -23.71 1.94
C LEU A 123 -1.74 -23.15 1.38
N LYS A 124 -1.57 -23.19 0.08
CA LYS A 124 -0.38 -22.67 -0.61
C LYS A 124 -0.55 -21.17 -0.85
N VAL A 125 0.15 -20.37 -0.06
CA VAL A 125 0.08 -18.90 -0.14
C VAL A 125 1.35 -18.33 -0.74
N GLY A 126 1.21 -17.66 -1.88
CA GLY A 126 2.27 -16.96 -2.59
C GLY A 126 2.30 -15.47 -2.25
N ILE A 127 3.45 -14.95 -1.86
CA ILE A 127 3.65 -13.52 -1.59
C ILE A 127 4.48 -12.91 -2.72
N VAL A 128 3.89 -12.01 -3.50
CA VAL A 128 4.57 -11.24 -4.54
C VAL A 128 5.03 -9.92 -3.94
N GLY A 129 6.30 -9.87 -3.54
CA GLY A 129 6.89 -8.74 -2.81
C GLY A 129 6.95 -8.98 -1.30
N LEU A 130 8.10 -9.48 -0.80
CA LEU A 130 8.32 -9.74 0.64
C LEU A 130 8.94 -8.49 1.31
N GLY A 131 8.18 -7.38 1.32
CA GLY A 131 8.45 -6.16 2.09
C GLY A 131 7.88 -6.26 3.52
N LYS A 132 7.56 -5.11 4.14
CA LYS A 132 6.96 -5.06 5.48
C LYS A 132 5.60 -5.76 5.49
N SER A 133 4.63 -5.28 4.73
CA SER A 133 3.28 -5.86 4.65
C SER A 133 3.30 -7.32 4.20
N GLY A 134 4.06 -7.65 3.13
CA GLY A 134 4.15 -9.02 2.62
C GLY A 134 4.77 -9.98 3.63
N GLY A 135 5.77 -9.54 4.41
CA GLY A 135 6.35 -10.32 5.49
C GLY A 135 5.37 -10.59 6.63
N MET A 136 4.61 -9.56 7.03
CA MET A 136 3.60 -9.71 8.08
C MET A 136 2.43 -10.61 7.63
N ILE A 137 1.99 -10.51 6.36
CA ILE A 137 0.98 -11.43 5.81
C ILE A 137 1.51 -12.87 5.82
N ALA A 138 2.76 -13.08 5.39
CA ALA A 138 3.40 -14.40 5.41
C ALA A 138 3.46 -14.98 6.84
N ASP A 139 3.84 -14.16 7.84
CA ASP A 139 3.90 -14.57 9.24
C ASP A 139 2.51 -14.96 9.77
N ALA A 140 1.47 -14.17 9.49
CA ALA A 140 0.09 -14.45 9.88
C ALA A 140 -0.45 -15.73 9.23
N MET A 141 -0.26 -15.91 7.91
CA MET A 141 -0.69 -17.11 7.21
C MET A 141 0.06 -18.35 7.70
N LYS A 142 1.35 -18.22 7.99
CA LYS A 142 2.16 -19.31 8.58
C LYS A 142 1.66 -19.70 9.96
N PHE A 143 1.26 -18.72 10.79
CA PHE A 143 0.66 -18.99 12.10
C PHE A 143 -0.60 -19.86 11.99
N PHE A 144 -1.43 -19.66 10.96
CA PHE A 144 -2.59 -20.50 10.65
C PHE A 144 -2.26 -21.81 9.94
N GLY A 145 -0.98 -22.13 9.74
CA GLY A 145 -0.54 -23.41 9.17
C GLY A 145 -0.46 -23.45 7.64
N ALA A 146 -0.49 -22.30 6.95
CA ALA A 146 -0.28 -22.26 5.51
C ALA A 146 1.17 -22.60 5.13
N ASP A 147 1.35 -23.12 3.92
CA ASP A 147 2.63 -23.23 3.25
C ASP A 147 2.94 -21.92 2.54
N ILE A 148 4.09 -21.31 2.85
CA ILE A 148 4.47 -19.98 2.34
C ILE A 148 5.59 -20.10 1.31
N ALA A 149 5.37 -19.47 0.16
CA ALA A 149 6.42 -19.15 -0.79
C ALA A 149 6.35 -17.67 -1.18
N TYR A 150 7.44 -17.12 -1.70
CA TYR A 150 7.48 -15.71 -2.08
C TYR A 150 8.35 -15.47 -3.31
N TYR A 151 8.04 -14.37 -3.99
CA TYR A 151 8.88 -13.75 -5.00
C TYR A 151 9.36 -12.38 -4.52
N ALA A 152 10.60 -12.08 -4.72
CA ALA A 152 11.24 -10.79 -4.51
C ALA A 152 12.38 -10.60 -5.51
N ARG A 153 12.93 -9.39 -5.63
CA ARG A 153 14.09 -9.11 -6.50
C ARG A 153 15.34 -9.93 -6.15
N SER A 154 15.43 -10.40 -4.92
CA SER A 154 16.48 -11.27 -4.42
C SER A 154 15.95 -12.12 -3.27
N GLU A 155 16.55 -13.28 -3.08
CA GLU A 155 16.27 -14.15 -1.94
C GLU A 155 16.60 -13.45 -0.62
N LYS A 156 15.76 -13.64 0.40
CA LYS A 156 15.91 -13.09 1.74
C LYS A 156 16.28 -14.19 2.74
N LYS A 157 17.47 -14.11 3.29
CA LYS A 157 18.00 -15.12 4.25
C LYS A 157 17.07 -15.31 5.45
N GLU A 158 16.50 -14.21 5.97
CA GLU A 158 15.58 -14.23 7.10
C GLU A 158 14.27 -14.98 6.81
N ALA A 159 13.79 -14.92 5.57
CA ALA A 159 12.60 -15.64 5.13
C ALA A 159 12.86 -17.16 5.10
N GLY A 160 14.04 -17.58 4.66
CA GLY A 160 14.47 -18.99 4.69
C GLY A 160 14.50 -19.56 6.11
N ALA A 161 14.96 -18.77 7.09
CA ALA A 161 14.94 -19.16 8.51
C ALA A 161 13.52 -19.38 9.08
N LYS A 162 12.51 -18.71 8.49
CA LYS A 162 11.08 -18.89 8.81
C LYS A 162 10.42 -20.04 8.04
N GLY A 163 11.18 -20.72 7.15
CA GLY A 163 10.68 -21.78 6.29
C GLY A 163 9.90 -21.31 5.08
N TYR A 164 10.06 -20.03 4.65
CA TYR A 164 9.47 -19.51 3.43
C TYR A 164 10.33 -19.87 2.22
N ARG A 165 9.72 -20.30 1.14
CA ARG A 165 10.42 -20.69 -0.07
C ARG A 165 10.54 -19.54 -1.05
N PHE A 166 11.75 -19.21 -1.47
CA PHE A 166 11.97 -18.29 -2.57
C PHE A 166 11.71 -18.99 -3.90
N MET A 167 10.92 -18.38 -4.78
CA MET A 167 10.58 -18.93 -6.09
C MET A 167 10.63 -17.85 -7.17
N PRO A 168 11.00 -18.20 -8.43
CA PRO A 168 10.73 -17.37 -9.60
C PRO A 168 9.23 -17.08 -9.71
N LEU A 169 8.87 -15.90 -10.26
CA LEU A 169 7.48 -15.42 -10.26
C LEU A 169 6.49 -16.43 -10.85
N ASN A 170 6.74 -16.94 -12.04
CA ASN A 170 5.80 -17.87 -12.71
C ASN A 170 5.69 -19.22 -11.98
N GLU A 171 6.76 -19.69 -11.35
CA GLU A 171 6.72 -20.90 -10.51
C GLU A 171 5.88 -20.65 -9.25
N LEU A 172 6.06 -19.49 -8.59
CA LEU A 172 5.27 -19.08 -7.46
C LEU A 172 3.76 -19.05 -7.81
N LEU A 173 3.41 -18.39 -8.91
CA LEU A 173 2.02 -18.24 -9.35
C LEU A 173 1.37 -19.61 -9.64
N THR A 174 2.08 -20.48 -10.34
CA THR A 174 1.59 -21.84 -10.64
C THR A 174 1.39 -22.67 -9.37
N TRP A 175 2.32 -22.56 -8.41
CA TRP A 175 2.27 -23.31 -7.15
C TRP A 175 1.18 -22.83 -6.20
N SER A 176 0.87 -21.53 -6.18
CA SER A 176 -0.01 -20.90 -5.21
C SER A 176 -1.49 -21.19 -5.46
N GLU A 177 -2.28 -21.28 -4.41
CA GLU A 177 -3.75 -21.27 -4.42
C GLU A 177 -4.26 -19.85 -4.10
N VAL A 178 -3.56 -19.15 -3.24
CA VAL A 178 -3.80 -17.73 -2.87
C VAL A 178 -2.53 -16.93 -3.15
N VAL A 179 -2.68 -15.80 -3.80
CA VAL A 179 -1.57 -14.86 -4.06
C VAL A 179 -1.86 -13.51 -3.44
N CYS A 180 -0.89 -12.97 -2.69
CA CYS A 180 -0.96 -11.63 -2.12
C CYS A 180 0.09 -10.74 -2.81
N CYS A 181 -0.35 -9.74 -3.56
CA CYS A 181 0.50 -8.72 -4.15
C CYS A 181 0.79 -7.62 -3.14
N CYS A 182 2.07 -7.47 -2.78
CA CYS A 182 2.57 -6.51 -1.79
C CYS A 182 3.67 -5.65 -2.43
N LEU A 183 3.34 -5.01 -3.56
CA LEU A 183 4.27 -4.27 -4.40
C LEU A 183 4.26 -2.78 -4.10
N ASN A 184 5.35 -2.11 -4.44
CA ASN A 184 5.42 -0.66 -4.43
C ASN A 184 4.43 -0.07 -5.45
N LYS A 185 3.96 1.16 -5.18
CA LYS A 185 3.10 1.90 -6.10
C LYS A 185 3.69 1.94 -7.52
N ASN A 186 2.82 1.81 -8.51
CA ASN A 186 3.14 1.81 -9.95
C ASN A 186 4.06 0.66 -10.40
N THR A 187 4.06 -0.45 -9.67
CA THR A 187 4.79 -1.66 -10.07
C THR A 187 3.80 -2.69 -10.62
N VAL A 188 3.85 -2.94 -11.92
CA VAL A 188 3.06 -3.95 -12.62
C VAL A 188 3.94 -5.16 -12.91
N LEU A 189 3.56 -6.32 -12.42
CA LEU A 189 4.28 -7.59 -12.62
C LEU A 189 3.42 -8.69 -13.24
N LEU A 190 2.08 -8.56 -13.17
CA LEU A 190 1.16 -9.57 -13.67
C LEU A 190 0.65 -9.16 -15.05
N HIS A 191 1.22 -9.73 -16.08
CA HIS A 191 0.83 -9.61 -17.47
C HIS A 191 0.18 -10.91 -17.96
N GLU A 192 -0.03 -11.05 -19.24
CA GLU A 192 -0.69 -12.23 -19.82
C GLU A 192 0.02 -13.53 -19.47
N ALA A 193 1.36 -13.56 -19.50
CA ALA A 193 2.14 -14.75 -19.16
C ALA A 193 1.99 -15.14 -17.69
N GLU A 194 1.97 -14.16 -16.79
CA GLU A 194 1.82 -14.37 -15.36
C GLU A 194 0.40 -14.82 -15.00
N PHE A 195 -0.65 -14.26 -15.62
CA PHE A 195 -2.01 -14.75 -15.43
C PHE A 195 -2.22 -16.16 -16.01
N LYS A 196 -1.56 -16.48 -17.11
CA LYS A 196 -1.56 -17.84 -17.64
C LYS A 196 -0.87 -18.83 -16.67
N ALA A 197 0.23 -18.42 -16.04
CA ALA A 197 0.91 -19.22 -15.02
C ALA A 197 0.08 -19.36 -13.75
N LEU A 198 -0.60 -18.30 -13.33
CA LEU A 198 -1.50 -18.30 -12.17
C LEU A 198 -2.65 -19.29 -12.37
N GLY A 199 -3.23 -19.30 -13.56
CA GLY A 199 -4.28 -20.25 -13.93
C GLY A 199 -5.65 -19.92 -13.32
N ASN A 200 -6.46 -20.97 -13.15
CA ASN A 200 -7.85 -20.89 -12.73
C ASN A 200 -8.06 -21.38 -11.28
N ARG A 201 -9.19 -21.02 -10.66
CA ARG A 201 -9.59 -21.34 -9.28
C ARG A 201 -8.58 -20.80 -8.25
N LYS A 202 -8.22 -19.55 -8.42
CA LYS A 202 -7.26 -18.83 -7.58
C LYS A 202 -7.89 -17.65 -6.85
N ILE A 203 -7.32 -17.32 -5.71
CA ILE A 203 -7.67 -16.13 -4.95
C ILE A 203 -6.48 -15.16 -5.02
N LEU A 204 -6.74 -13.93 -5.48
CA LEU A 204 -5.74 -12.87 -5.62
C LEU A 204 -6.08 -11.71 -4.68
N PHE A 205 -5.14 -11.32 -3.83
CA PHE A 205 -5.23 -10.11 -3.01
C PHE A 205 -4.30 -9.03 -3.55
N ASN A 206 -4.80 -7.81 -3.67
CA ASN A 206 -3.97 -6.63 -3.87
C ASN A 206 -4.42 -5.52 -2.93
N THR A 207 -3.57 -5.19 -1.99
CA THR A 207 -3.73 -4.10 -1.01
C THR A 207 -2.69 -3.00 -1.22
N GLY A 208 -2.06 -2.98 -2.40
CA GLY A 208 -1.13 -1.93 -2.83
C GLY A 208 -1.83 -0.62 -3.16
N LEU A 209 -1.04 0.41 -3.48
CA LEU A 209 -1.57 1.73 -3.86
C LEU A 209 -1.91 1.85 -5.36
N SER A 210 -1.64 0.81 -6.13
CA SER A 210 -1.92 0.72 -7.56
C SER A 210 -2.11 -0.75 -7.97
N PRO A 211 -2.68 -1.03 -9.16
CA PRO A 211 -2.77 -2.39 -9.66
C PRO A 211 -1.39 -3.05 -9.80
N ALA A 212 -1.32 -4.34 -9.50
CA ALA A 212 -0.14 -5.17 -9.73
C ALA A 212 -0.12 -5.78 -11.15
N TRP A 213 -1.09 -5.46 -11.99
CA TRP A 213 -1.40 -6.08 -13.27
C TRP A 213 -1.73 -5.08 -14.39
N ASP A 214 -1.64 -5.52 -15.64
CA ASP A 214 -2.30 -4.85 -16.74
C ASP A 214 -3.81 -5.19 -16.77
N GLU A 215 -4.65 -4.18 -17.03
CA GLU A 215 -6.10 -4.30 -16.91
C GLU A 215 -6.68 -5.34 -17.88
N SER A 216 -6.16 -5.42 -19.09
CA SER A 216 -6.70 -6.32 -20.14
C SER A 216 -6.48 -7.80 -19.80
N SER A 217 -5.31 -8.16 -19.30
CA SER A 217 -4.98 -9.53 -18.88
C SER A 217 -5.71 -9.91 -17.60
N PHE A 218 -5.83 -8.98 -16.66
CA PHE A 218 -6.59 -9.17 -15.43
C PHE A 218 -8.09 -9.40 -15.71
N THR A 219 -8.68 -8.59 -16.59
CA THR A 219 -10.11 -8.75 -16.94
C THR A 219 -10.38 -10.11 -17.55
N ARG A 220 -9.53 -10.58 -18.49
CA ARG A 220 -9.67 -11.92 -19.06
C ARG A 220 -9.55 -13.02 -18.02
N TRP A 221 -8.63 -12.88 -17.07
CA TRP A 221 -8.45 -13.84 -15.98
C TRP A 221 -9.67 -13.90 -15.05
N LEU A 222 -10.38 -12.78 -14.85
CA LEU A 222 -11.61 -12.73 -14.08
C LEU A 222 -12.81 -13.39 -14.76
N GLU A 223 -12.77 -13.63 -16.07
CA GLU A 223 -13.84 -14.36 -16.80
C GLU A 223 -13.89 -15.83 -16.39
N GLU A 224 -12.81 -16.36 -15.84
CA GLU A 224 -12.71 -17.72 -15.33
C GLU A 224 -13.13 -17.78 -13.84
N ASP A 225 -13.15 -18.98 -13.26
CA ASP A 225 -13.52 -19.22 -11.85
C ASP A 225 -12.40 -18.76 -10.90
N ASN A 226 -12.20 -17.45 -10.79
CA ASN A 226 -11.19 -16.80 -9.98
C ASN A 226 -11.82 -15.75 -9.07
N LEU A 227 -11.12 -15.29 -8.04
CA LEU A 227 -11.60 -14.27 -7.10
C LEU A 227 -10.49 -13.25 -6.78
N CYS A 228 -10.83 -11.97 -6.84
CA CYS A 228 -9.91 -10.90 -6.48
C CYS A 228 -10.46 -10.06 -5.32
N PHE A 229 -9.59 -9.78 -4.36
CA PHE A 229 -9.83 -8.87 -3.23
C PHE A 229 -8.93 -7.66 -3.32
N CYS A 230 -9.53 -6.47 -3.28
CA CYS A 230 -8.82 -5.19 -3.16
C CYS A 230 -9.44 -4.36 -2.05
N ASP A 231 -8.62 -3.60 -1.33
CA ASP A 231 -9.14 -2.68 -0.33
C ASP A 231 -9.62 -1.36 -0.96
N THR A 232 -8.89 -0.82 -1.92
CA THR A 232 -9.17 0.46 -2.56
C THR A 232 -9.41 0.35 -4.06
N LEU A 233 -10.07 1.35 -4.62
CA LEU A 233 -10.15 1.52 -6.08
C LEU A 233 -8.77 1.70 -6.72
N GLY A 234 -7.83 2.36 -6.01
CA GLY A 234 -6.45 2.49 -6.47
C GLY A 234 -5.75 1.14 -6.64
N ALA A 235 -5.97 0.20 -5.72
CA ALA A 235 -5.46 -1.17 -5.81
C ALA A 235 -6.10 -1.96 -6.94
N LEU A 236 -7.40 -1.76 -7.20
CA LEU A 236 -8.14 -2.42 -8.29
C LEU A 236 -7.77 -1.86 -9.67
N GLY A 237 -7.67 -0.53 -9.78
CA GLY A 237 -7.26 0.20 -10.98
C GLY A 237 -8.38 0.60 -11.94
N SER A 238 -9.57 0.02 -11.83
CA SER A 238 -10.68 0.31 -12.75
C SER A 238 -12.03 0.32 -12.03
N THR A 239 -12.80 1.40 -12.23
CA THR A 239 -14.18 1.51 -11.72
C THR A 239 -15.15 0.54 -12.40
N ALA A 240 -14.88 0.17 -13.64
CA ALA A 240 -15.70 -0.78 -14.39
C ALA A 240 -15.72 -2.18 -13.73
N LEU A 241 -14.66 -2.53 -13.01
CA LEU A 241 -14.53 -3.82 -12.34
C LEU A 241 -15.20 -3.88 -10.97
N LEU A 242 -15.67 -2.76 -10.41
CA LEU A 242 -16.34 -2.74 -9.09
C LEU A 242 -17.61 -3.61 -9.02
N THR A 243 -18.29 -3.76 -10.14
CA THR A 243 -19.51 -4.57 -10.24
C THR A 243 -19.27 -6.00 -10.74
N HIS A 244 -18.01 -6.37 -11.02
CA HIS A 244 -17.68 -7.70 -11.49
C HIS A 244 -17.95 -8.75 -10.40
N PRO A 245 -18.63 -9.88 -10.70
CA PRO A 245 -19.03 -10.86 -9.69
C PRO A 245 -17.85 -11.53 -8.96
N HIS A 246 -16.67 -11.54 -9.58
CA HIS A 246 -15.45 -12.13 -9.05
C HIS A 246 -14.51 -11.09 -8.38
N VAL A 247 -14.96 -9.84 -8.24
CA VAL A 247 -14.20 -8.78 -7.55
C VAL A 247 -14.87 -8.42 -6.23
N ARG A 248 -14.07 -8.28 -5.20
CA ARG A 248 -14.45 -7.76 -3.89
C ARG A 248 -13.55 -6.57 -3.59
N CYS A 249 -14.07 -5.35 -3.79
CA CYS A 249 -13.35 -4.12 -3.51
C CYS A 249 -14.07 -3.36 -2.40
N MET A 250 -13.39 -3.18 -1.27
CA MET A 250 -13.97 -2.50 -0.10
C MET A 250 -14.09 -0.98 -0.31
N GLN A 251 -13.33 -0.41 -1.25
CA GLN A 251 -13.24 1.02 -1.57
C GLN A 251 -12.80 1.90 -0.38
N VAL A 252 -12.18 1.29 0.63
CA VAL A 252 -11.63 1.98 1.80
C VAL A 252 -10.26 1.40 2.12
N SER A 253 -9.28 2.27 2.35
CA SER A 253 -7.92 1.81 2.69
C SER A 253 -7.88 1.11 4.04
N THR A 254 -7.39 -0.12 4.05
CA THR A 254 -7.20 -0.94 5.25
C THR A 254 -6.13 -0.39 6.19
N GLY A 255 -5.17 0.37 5.64
CA GLY A 255 -4.13 1.05 6.42
C GLY A 255 -4.61 2.32 7.16
N ARG A 256 -5.91 2.67 7.10
CA ARG A 256 -6.47 3.88 7.74
C ARG A 256 -7.18 3.51 9.04
N THR A 257 -6.46 2.96 9.99
CA THR A 257 -6.96 2.66 11.34
C THR A 257 -6.58 3.78 12.31
N ARG A 258 -7.26 3.82 13.47
CA ARG A 258 -6.92 4.74 14.56
C ARG A 258 -5.44 4.61 14.95
N GLN A 259 -4.99 3.38 15.16
CA GLN A 259 -3.61 3.09 15.55
C GLN A 259 -2.61 3.45 14.45
N ALA A 260 -2.99 3.31 13.17
CA ALA A 260 -2.15 3.76 12.06
C ALA A 260 -1.96 5.28 12.08
N PHE A 261 -3.01 6.05 12.39
CA PHE A 261 -2.90 7.51 12.55
C PHE A 261 -2.09 7.91 13.77
N ASP A 262 -2.17 7.16 14.87
CA ASP A 262 -1.32 7.38 16.05
C ASP A 262 0.17 7.17 15.68
N ARG A 263 0.51 6.04 15.06
CA ARG A 263 1.87 5.76 14.56
C ARG A 263 2.37 6.77 13.53
N LEU A 264 1.48 7.20 12.62
CA LEU A 264 1.80 8.25 11.64
C LEU A 264 2.18 9.54 12.35
N SER A 265 1.36 9.96 13.32
CA SER A 265 1.59 11.19 14.08
C SER A 265 2.92 11.15 14.85
N GLU A 266 3.20 10.04 15.54
CA GLU A 266 4.48 9.84 16.25
C GLU A 266 5.69 9.97 15.30
N LYS A 267 5.61 9.35 14.13
CA LYS A 267 6.70 9.41 13.13
C LYS A 267 6.86 10.80 12.52
N VAL A 268 5.78 11.54 12.28
CA VAL A 268 5.85 12.94 11.82
C VAL A 268 6.54 13.81 12.86
N LEU A 269 6.15 13.66 14.14
CA LEU A 269 6.79 14.41 15.22
C LEU A 269 8.27 14.04 15.40
N ALA A 270 8.63 12.77 15.22
CA ALA A 270 10.03 12.35 15.26
C ALA A 270 10.86 13.01 14.14
N ASN A 271 10.33 13.04 12.91
CA ASN A 271 10.98 13.71 11.77
C ASN A 271 11.16 15.22 12.03
N LEU A 272 10.16 15.88 12.62
CA LEU A 272 10.26 17.30 13.01
C LEU A 272 11.32 17.51 14.09
N SER A 273 11.39 16.63 15.08
CA SER A 273 12.39 16.69 16.14
C SER A 273 13.80 16.55 15.59
N GLU A 274 14.01 15.63 14.64
CA GLU A 274 15.31 15.43 13.98
C GLU A 274 15.71 16.63 13.11
N TYR A 275 14.75 17.28 12.47
CA TYR A 275 15.01 18.47 11.65
C TYR A 275 15.41 19.69 12.49
N ASN A 276 14.80 19.89 13.67
CA ASN A 276 15.04 21.03 14.56
C ASN A 276 16.24 20.83 15.51
N GLY A 277 16.80 19.64 15.61
CA GLY A 277 17.97 19.33 16.45
C GLY A 277 19.27 19.44 15.69
#